data_975bc81fb0401e0d8e84577a2eb79890
#
_entry.id   975bc81fb0401e0d8e84577a2eb79890
#
_cell.length_a   1.000
_cell.length_b   1.000
_cell.length_c   1.000
_cell.angle_alpha   90.00
_cell.angle_beta   90.00
_cell.angle_gamma   90.00
#
_symmetry.space_group_name_H-M   'P 1'
#
loop_
_entity.id
_entity.type
_entity.pdbx_description
1 polymer ?
#
loop_
_entity_poly.entity_id
_entity_poly.type
_entity_poly.pdbx_seq_one_letter_code
_entity_poly.pdbx_strand_id
1 'polypeptide(L)'
;MEPLVSVAWLRKNLTRPDLIILEAGLPSAVSAGAAPPTEDEGMPGSIYVDLNKYFADEDQVLPHMLAAPCKFSEDARALGVNRDHTIVVFDKFGIYASPRLRLAFKAMGHDKVAVLDGGLPAWRATSSAGYPRASDAYRQPGNFVANFRSQVFCDAEFVCEAMQSPDYAIVDARSSGRFKGTALEPRAGLRGGHIPGAVNMPFDSVLDQGVMRSADELRTIFDGLSLASKRLVFSCGSGVTACVPALAAEVIGVTDIKVYDGSWSEWGARRDLPISVD
;
A
#
# COMPACT_ATOMS: atom_id res chain seq x y z
N MET A 1 -12.73 -8.13 8.04
CA MET A 1 -11.55 -9.04 8.08
C MET A 1 -10.41 -8.29 8.74
N GLU A 2 -9.58 -8.96 9.58
CA GLU A 2 -8.40 -8.33 10.15
C GLU A 2 -7.48 -7.79 9.04
N PRO A 3 -6.78 -6.68 9.25
CA PRO A 3 -5.94 -6.06 8.22
C PRO A 3 -4.74 -6.92 7.83
N LEU A 4 -4.23 -7.74 8.75
CA LEU A 4 -3.14 -8.69 8.54
C LEU A 4 -3.60 -10.12 8.77
N VAL A 5 -3.00 -11.07 8.02
CA VAL A 5 -3.13 -12.51 8.25
C VAL A 5 -1.74 -13.14 8.34
N SER A 6 -1.58 -14.13 9.22
CA SER A 6 -0.34 -14.87 9.37
C SER A 6 -0.18 -15.93 8.27
N VAL A 7 1.07 -16.38 8.06
CA VAL A 7 1.36 -17.54 7.20
C VAL A 7 0.60 -18.80 7.66
N ALA A 8 0.47 -19.01 8.97
CA ALA A 8 -0.28 -20.14 9.52
C ALA A 8 -1.78 -20.06 9.15
N TRP A 9 -2.37 -18.87 9.23
CA TRP A 9 -3.74 -18.66 8.78
C TRP A 9 -3.89 -18.97 7.28
N LEU A 10 -3.01 -18.42 6.43
CA LEU A 10 -3.07 -18.63 4.99
C LEU A 10 -2.96 -20.13 4.64
N ARG A 11 -2.02 -20.86 5.24
CA ARG A 11 -1.85 -22.31 5.02
C ARG A 11 -3.12 -23.10 5.35
N LYS A 12 -3.78 -22.78 6.45
CA LYS A 12 -5.03 -23.43 6.87
C LYS A 12 -6.19 -23.18 5.89
N ASN A 13 -6.11 -22.08 5.12
CA ASN A 13 -7.19 -21.62 4.25
C ASN A 13 -6.91 -21.81 2.75
N LEU A 14 -5.74 -22.34 2.34
CA LEU A 14 -5.36 -22.49 0.92
C LEU A 14 -6.36 -23.26 0.05
N THR A 15 -7.11 -24.18 0.63
CA THR A 15 -8.08 -25.01 -0.08
C THR A 15 -9.48 -24.39 -0.18
N ARG A 16 -9.67 -23.19 0.35
CA ARG A 16 -10.96 -22.50 0.27
C ARG A 16 -11.24 -22.05 -1.16
N PRO A 17 -12.41 -22.37 -1.73
CA PRO A 17 -12.76 -21.99 -3.10
C PRO A 17 -13.00 -20.48 -3.28
N ASP A 18 -13.26 -19.77 -2.18
CA ASP A 18 -13.47 -18.32 -2.16
C ASP A 18 -12.18 -17.53 -1.83
N LEU A 19 -11.02 -18.18 -1.70
CA LEU A 19 -9.75 -17.51 -1.45
C LEU A 19 -9.06 -17.20 -2.78
N ILE A 20 -8.67 -15.94 -2.95
CA ILE A 20 -7.77 -15.51 -4.02
C ILE A 20 -6.53 -14.86 -3.42
N ILE A 21 -5.35 -15.17 -3.97
CA ILE A 21 -4.07 -14.68 -3.50
C ILE A 21 -3.46 -13.81 -4.59
N LEU A 22 -3.19 -12.54 -4.27
CA LEU A 22 -2.65 -11.57 -5.22
C LEU A 22 -1.23 -11.14 -4.77
N GLU A 23 -0.27 -11.25 -5.68
CA GLU A 23 1.08 -10.72 -5.48
C GLU A 23 1.17 -9.29 -6.01
N ALA A 24 1.36 -8.34 -5.13
CA ALA A 24 1.57 -6.94 -5.49
C ALA A 24 2.99 -6.74 -6.04
N GLY A 25 3.11 -6.46 -7.33
CA GLY A 25 4.38 -6.15 -7.99
C GLY A 25 4.54 -4.67 -8.26
N LEU A 26 5.73 -4.16 -8.03
CA LEU A 26 6.12 -2.79 -8.37
C LEU A 26 7.53 -2.80 -8.99
N PRO A 27 7.67 -3.16 -10.27
CA PRO A 27 8.98 -3.47 -10.89
C PRO A 27 10.00 -2.34 -10.83
N SER A 28 9.55 -1.09 -10.86
CA SER A 28 10.45 0.08 -10.98
C SER A 28 10.91 0.70 -9.65
N ALA A 29 10.26 0.39 -8.54
CA ALA A 29 10.50 1.11 -7.27
C ALA A 29 11.63 0.51 -6.42
N VAL A 30 11.99 -0.77 -6.63
CA VAL A 30 12.94 -1.52 -5.78
C VAL A 30 14.14 -2.02 -6.58
N SER A 31 14.12 -1.86 -7.90
CA SER A 31 15.06 -2.54 -8.83
C SER A 31 16.36 -1.80 -9.10
N ALA A 32 16.79 -0.87 -8.28
CA ALA A 32 18.16 -0.38 -8.40
C ALA A 32 19.14 -1.51 -7.99
N GLY A 33 19.21 -2.58 -8.81
CA GLY A 33 20.18 -3.66 -8.68
C GLY A 33 19.64 -5.07 -8.37
N ALA A 34 18.34 -5.25 -8.17
CA ALA A 34 17.76 -6.59 -8.04
C ALA A 34 17.33 -7.14 -9.41
N ALA A 35 17.67 -8.39 -9.71
CA ALA A 35 17.16 -9.07 -10.90
C ALA A 35 15.61 -9.08 -10.87
N PRO A 36 14.94 -8.91 -12.02
CA PRO A 36 13.50 -9.04 -12.07
C PRO A 36 13.12 -10.44 -11.53
N PRO A 37 12.00 -10.51 -10.78
CA PRO A 37 11.55 -11.79 -10.24
C PRO A 37 11.28 -12.77 -11.38
N THR A 38 11.85 -13.96 -11.29
CA THR A 38 11.50 -15.07 -12.19
C THR A 38 10.03 -15.42 -11.99
N GLU A 39 9.29 -15.65 -13.07
CA GLU A 39 7.84 -15.96 -13.06
C GLU A 39 7.51 -17.19 -12.20
N ASP A 40 8.48 -18.07 -11.96
CA ASP A 40 8.33 -19.36 -11.27
C ASP A 40 8.36 -19.29 -9.73
N GLU A 41 8.56 -18.10 -9.14
CA GLU A 41 8.79 -17.99 -7.70
C GLU A 41 7.67 -17.22 -6.95
N GLY A 42 6.47 -17.75 -6.95
CA GLY A 42 5.33 -17.19 -6.20
C GLY A 42 4.88 -18.06 -5.02
N MET A 43 3.72 -17.75 -4.47
CA MET A 43 2.95 -18.66 -3.62
C MET A 43 2.01 -19.54 -4.45
N PRO A 44 1.59 -20.70 -3.93
CA PRO A 44 0.68 -21.60 -4.65
C PRO A 44 -0.58 -20.88 -5.10
N GLY A 45 -0.87 -20.93 -6.40
CA GLY A 45 -2.07 -20.34 -6.96
C GLY A 45 -2.15 -18.81 -6.90
N SER A 46 -1.06 -18.11 -6.54
CA SER A 46 -1.04 -16.66 -6.52
C SER A 46 -1.04 -16.05 -7.93
N ILE A 47 -1.61 -14.87 -8.03
CA ILE A 47 -1.72 -14.09 -9.25
C ILE A 47 -0.81 -12.88 -9.11
N TYR A 48 0.09 -12.67 -10.07
CA TYR A 48 0.91 -11.47 -10.12
C TYR A 48 0.09 -10.26 -10.61
N VAL A 49 0.20 -9.15 -9.90
CA VAL A 49 -0.47 -7.88 -10.18
C VAL A 49 0.58 -6.78 -10.30
N ASP A 50 0.90 -6.38 -11.52
CA ASP A 50 1.74 -5.21 -11.77
C ASP A 50 0.96 -3.93 -11.44
N LEU A 51 1.31 -3.26 -10.34
CA LEU A 51 0.63 -2.05 -9.88
C LEU A 51 0.86 -0.81 -10.77
N ASN A 52 1.70 -0.90 -11.81
CA ASN A 52 1.78 0.13 -12.84
C ASN A 52 0.71 -0.03 -13.93
N LYS A 53 0.07 -1.20 -14.02
CA LYS A 53 -0.94 -1.54 -15.03
C LYS A 53 -2.31 -1.77 -14.43
N TYR A 54 -2.36 -2.63 -13.40
CA TYR A 54 -3.61 -3.00 -12.74
C TYR A 54 -3.91 -2.02 -11.61
N PHE A 55 -5.16 -1.61 -11.55
CA PHE A 55 -5.68 -0.75 -10.48
C PHE A 55 -5.05 0.66 -10.41
N ALA A 56 -4.28 1.02 -11.43
CA ALA A 56 -3.72 2.35 -11.63
C ALA A 56 -4.40 3.04 -12.82
N ASP A 57 -4.48 4.36 -12.74
CA ASP A 57 -4.91 5.21 -13.84
C ASP A 57 -3.69 5.52 -14.73
N GLU A 58 -3.59 4.81 -15.86
CA GLU A 58 -2.46 4.91 -16.79
C GLU A 58 -2.46 6.24 -17.58
N ASP A 59 -3.61 6.94 -17.63
CA ASP A 59 -3.75 8.23 -18.31
C ASP A 59 -3.26 9.41 -17.46
N GLN A 60 -3.01 9.18 -16.16
CA GLN A 60 -2.49 10.20 -15.26
C GLN A 60 -0.97 10.38 -15.42
N VAL A 61 -0.55 11.65 -15.34
CA VAL A 61 0.90 11.99 -15.33
C VAL A 61 1.54 11.56 -14.01
N LEU A 62 0.77 11.56 -12.92
CA LEU A 62 1.22 11.13 -11.60
C LEU A 62 1.28 9.60 -11.51
N PRO A 63 2.36 9.03 -10.97
CA PRO A 63 2.50 7.58 -10.89
C PRO A 63 1.52 6.98 -9.86
N HIS A 64 1.02 5.79 -10.16
CA HIS A 64 0.23 4.94 -9.25
C HIS A 64 -1.10 5.53 -8.77
N MET A 65 -1.63 6.57 -9.42
CA MET A 65 -2.96 7.10 -9.10
C MET A 65 -4.00 5.99 -9.18
N LEU A 66 -4.96 5.98 -8.25
CA LEU A 66 -5.99 4.95 -8.18
C LEU A 66 -6.87 5.01 -9.45
N ALA A 67 -7.05 3.87 -10.08
CA ALA A 67 -7.91 3.73 -11.25
C ALA A 67 -9.37 4.12 -10.95
N ALA A 68 -10.06 4.66 -11.94
CA ALA A 68 -11.50 4.90 -11.87
C ALA A 68 -12.27 3.58 -11.61
N PRO A 69 -13.45 3.61 -10.95
CA PRO A 69 -14.20 2.41 -10.55
C PRO A 69 -14.52 1.44 -11.70
N CYS A 70 -14.74 1.95 -12.92
CA CYS A 70 -14.99 1.12 -14.11
C CYS A 70 -13.74 0.31 -14.47
N LYS A 71 -12.58 0.96 -14.63
CA LYS A 71 -11.29 0.33 -14.92
C LYS A 71 -10.91 -0.66 -13.82
N PHE A 72 -11.05 -0.28 -12.54
CA PHE A 72 -10.78 -1.15 -11.41
C PHE A 72 -11.64 -2.44 -11.46
N SER A 73 -12.93 -2.30 -11.80
CA SER A 73 -13.83 -3.45 -11.95
C SER A 73 -13.43 -4.37 -13.10
N GLU A 74 -12.99 -3.80 -14.21
CA GLU A 74 -12.50 -4.55 -15.38
C GLU A 74 -11.22 -5.32 -15.02
N ASP A 75 -10.24 -4.66 -14.39
CA ASP A 75 -9.01 -5.28 -13.94
C ASP A 75 -9.27 -6.42 -12.95
N ALA A 76 -10.11 -6.18 -11.94
CA ALA A 76 -10.45 -7.19 -10.95
C ALA A 76 -11.13 -8.42 -11.58
N ARG A 77 -12.04 -8.19 -12.51
CA ARG A 77 -12.68 -9.29 -13.26
C ARG A 77 -11.69 -10.04 -14.14
N ALA A 78 -10.81 -9.35 -14.83
CA ALA A 78 -9.75 -9.98 -15.63
C ALA A 78 -8.83 -10.88 -14.80
N LEU A 79 -8.59 -10.50 -13.54
CA LEU A 79 -7.84 -11.30 -12.57
C LEU A 79 -8.70 -12.41 -11.92
N GLY A 80 -9.96 -12.58 -12.31
CA GLY A 80 -10.86 -13.60 -11.76
C GLY A 80 -11.43 -13.27 -10.38
N VAL A 81 -11.36 -12.00 -9.93
CA VAL A 81 -11.86 -11.60 -8.61
C VAL A 81 -13.38 -11.53 -8.60
N ASN A 82 -14.01 -12.20 -7.65
CA ASN A 82 -15.45 -12.15 -7.37
C ASN A 82 -15.74 -11.25 -6.16
N ARG A 83 -17.00 -10.79 -6.06
CA ARG A 83 -17.47 -9.94 -4.95
C ARG A 83 -17.38 -10.59 -3.58
N ASP A 84 -17.49 -11.91 -3.53
CA ASP A 84 -17.53 -12.72 -2.31
C ASP A 84 -16.15 -13.27 -1.91
N HIS A 85 -15.14 -13.15 -2.78
CA HIS A 85 -13.81 -13.64 -2.51
C HIS A 85 -13.21 -13.03 -1.25
N THR A 86 -12.49 -13.85 -0.51
CA THR A 86 -11.52 -13.43 0.49
C THR A 86 -10.19 -13.20 -0.24
N ILE A 87 -9.66 -11.97 -0.19
CA ILE A 87 -8.43 -11.61 -0.88
C ILE A 87 -7.28 -11.57 0.14
N VAL A 88 -6.19 -12.28 -0.15
CA VAL A 88 -4.91 -12.11 0.56
C VAL A 88 -3.92 -11.49 -0.40
N VAL A 89 -3.36 -10.36 -0.03
CA VAL A 89 -2.34 -9.67 -0.82
C VAL A 89 -0.98 -9.83 -0.16
N PHE A 90 0.06 -9.99 -0.96
CA PHE A 90 1.45 -10.06 -0.47
C PHE A 90 2.40 -9.43 -1.48
N ASP A 91 3.64 -9.22 -1.07
CA ASP A 91 4.74 -8.87 -1.97
C ASP A 91 6.03 -9.64 -1.64
N LYS A 92 7.05 -9.47 -2.50
CA LYS A 92 8.30 -10.23 -2.41
C LYS A 92 9.24 -9.78 -1.30
N PHE A 93 9.03 -8.60 -0.76
CA PHE A 93 9.96 -7.93 0.14
C PHE A 93 9.49 -7.92 1.61
N GLY A 94 8.42 -8.64 1.89
CA GLY A 94 7.73 -8.58 3.17
C GLY A 94 6.47 -7.74 3.06
N ILE A 95 6.43 -6.58 3.72
CA ILE A 95 5.33 -5.61 3.59
C ILE A 95 5.89 -4.35 2.92
N TYR A 96 5.51 -4.11 1.65
CA TYR A 96 5.97 -2.95 0.88
C TYR A 96 4.85 -2.36 -0.01
N ALA A 97 4.46 -3.06 -1.07
CA ALA A 97 3.43 -2.64 -2.03
C ALA A 97 2.06 -3.28 -1.75
N SER A 98 2.02 -4.41 -1.07
CA SER A 98 0.79 -5.12 -0.74
C SER A 98 -0.22 -4.29 0.07
N PRO A 99 0.16 -3.38 1.00
CA PRO A 99 -0.80 -2.50 1.65
C PRO A 99 -1.50 -1.54 0.68
N ARG A 100 -0.81 -1.10 -0.39
CA ARG A 100 -1.42 -0.26 -1.44
C ARG A 100 -2.52 -1.04 -2.18
N LEU A 101 -2.24 -2.26 -2.60
CA LEU A 101 -3.23 -3.11 -3.27
C LEU A 101 -4.43 -3.40 -2.37
N ARG A 102 -4.18 -3.73 -1.10
CA ARG A 102 -5.25 -3.92 -0.12
C ARG A 102 -6.12 -2.66 0.03
N LEU A 103 -5.50 -1.50 0.19
CA LEU A 103 -6.21 -0.25 0.40
C LEU A 103 -7.03 0.15 -0.84
N ALA A 104 -6.51 -0.14 -2.05
CA ALA A 104 -7.23 0.06 -3.30
C ALA A 104 -8.52 -0.79 -3.35
N PHE A 105 -8.48 -2.06 -2.97
CA PHE A 105 -9.70 -2.89 -2.85
C PHE A 105 -10.67 -2.34 -1.79
N LYS A 106 -10.19 -1.87 -0.65
CA LYS A 106 -11.04 -1.22 0.37
C LYS A 106 -11.71 0.04 -0.17
N ALA A 107 -10.96 0.87 -0.90
CA ALA A 107 -11.50 2.07 -1.54
C ALA A 107 -12.58 1.74 -2.57
N MET A 108 -12.52 0.57 -3.18
CA MET A 108 -13.53 0.07 -4.13
C MET A 108 -14.62 -0.81 -3.49
N GLY A 109 -14.74 -0.72 -2.16
CA GLY A 109 -15.85 -1.33 -1.43
C GLY A 109 -15.65 -2.79 -1.04
N HIS A 110 -14.43 -3.36 -1.15
CA HIS A 110 -14.16 -4.75 -0.78
C HIS A 110 -13.47 -4.85 0.58
N ASP A 111 -14.21 -5.34 1.59
CA ASP A 111 -13.71 -5.39 2.98
C ASP A 111 -13.05 -6.73 3.35
N LYS A 112 -13.22 -7.78 2.51
CA LYS A 112 -12.63 -9.11 2.75
C LYS A 112 -11.21 -9.18 2.16
N VAL A 113 -10.36 -8.23 2.48
CA VAL A 113 -8.97 -8.16 1.99
C VAL A 113 -7.99 -7.93 3.13
N ALA A 114 -6.92 -8.73 3.18
CA ALA A 114 -5.85 -8.63 4.17
C ALA A 114 -4.46 -8.72 3.52
N VAL A 115 -3.46 -8.16 4.19
CA VAL A 115 -2.04 -8.35 3.84
C VAL A 115 -1.51 -9.60 4.53
N LEU A 116 -0.71 -10.40 3.82
CA LEU A 116 0.07 -11.48 4.43
C LEU A 116 1.25 -10.88 5.18
N ASP A 117 1.27 -11.05 6.49
CA ASP A 117 2.34 -10.54 7.34
C ASP A 117 3.69 -11.18 6.97
N GLY A 118 4.69 -10.32 6.70
CA GLY A 118 6.00 -10.71 6.23
C GLY A 118 6.08 -11.24 4.79
N GLY A 119 4.98 -11.24 4.04
CA GLY A 119 4.93 -11.54 2.60
C GLY A 119 5.57 -12.86 2.19
N LEU A 120 6.18 -12.88 0.99
CA LEU A 120 6.85 -14.07 0.45
C LEU A 120 8.03 -14.55 1.30
N PRO A 121 8.88 -13.70 1.90
CA PRO A 121 9.95 -14.15 2.80
C PRO A 121 9.43 -14.97 3.98
N ALA A 122 8.38 -14.49 4.67
CA ALA A 122 7.79 -15.23 5.79
C ALA A 122 7.14 -16.54 5.35
N TRP A 123 6.50 -16.56 4.18
CA TRP A 123 5.98 -17.80 3.59
C TRP A 123 7.09 -18.83 3.34
N ARG A 124 8.21 -18.42 2.71
CA ARG A 124 9.35 -19.28 2.39
C ARG A 124 10.06 -19.80 3.62
N ALA A 125 10.18 -19.01 4.66
CA ALA A 125 10.78 -19.44 5.93
C ALA A 125 10.06 -20.65 6.55
N THR A 126 8.82 -20.90 6.20
CA THR A 126 8.02 -22.03 6.71
C THR A 126 7.87 -23.19 5.71
N SER A 127 8.42 -23.08 4.48
CA SER A 127 8.31 -24.11 3.44
C SER A 127 9.49 -24.03 2.48
N SER A 128 10.14 -25.17 2.26
CA SER A 128 11.25 -25.33 1.30
C SER A 128 10.80 -25.62 -0.13
N ALA A 129 9.51 -25.81 -0.40
CA ALA A 129 9.00 -26.10 -1.73
C ALA A 129 8.69 -24.79 -2.48
N GLY A 130 9.27 -24.61 -3.67
CA GLY A 130 8.81 -23.65 -4.65
C GLY A 130 7.45 -24.08 -5.17
N TYR A 131 6.51 -23.14 -5.27
CA TYR A 131 5.18 -23.41 -5.78
C TYR A 131 4.94 -22.53 -7.03
N PRO A 132 4.41 -23.11 -8.13
CA PRO A 132 4.07 -22.33 -9.29
C PRO A 132 2.92 -21.35 -8.99
N ARG A 133 2.98 -20.19 -9.59
CA ARG A 133 1.83 -19.26 -9.64
C ARG A 133 0.67 -19.89 -10.42
N ALA A 134 -0.50 -19.31 -10.27
CA ALA A 134 -1.62 -19.64 -11.13
C ALA A 134 -1.30 -19.25 -12.58
N SER A 135 -1.55 -20.17 -13.52
CA SER A 135 -1.44 -19.86 -14.94
C SER A 135 -2.53 -18.87 -15.36
N ASP A 136 -2.16 -17.85 -16.12
CA ASP A 136 -3.10 -16.89 -16.68
C ASP A 136 -3.98 -17.49 -17.81
N ALA A 137 -3.51 -18.58 -18.44
CA ALA A 137 -4.05 -19.13 -19.69
C ALA A 137 -5.51 -19.64 -19.62
N TYR A 138 -6.07 -19.89 -18.43
CA TYR A 138 -7.39 -20.50 -18.26
C TYR A 138 -8.26 -19.83 -17.19
N ARG A 139 -7.95 -18.59 -16.81
CA ARG A 139 -8.69 -17.92 -15.75
C ARG A 139 -10.01 -17.39 -16.27
N GLN A 140 -11.12 -17.81 -15.64
CA GLN A 140 -12.45 -17.27 -15.94
C GLN A 140 -12.58 -15.86 -15.37
N PRO A 141 -13.16 -14.90 -16.10
CA PRO A 141 -13.44 -13.57 -15.57
C PRO A 141 -14.30 -13.64 -14.31
N GLY A 142 -13.95 -12.83 -13.31
CA GLY A 142 -14.73 -12.67 -12.10
C GLY A 142 -15.97 -11.79 -12.27
N ASN A 143 -16.68 -11.56 -11.15
CA ASN A 143 -17.89 -10.73 -11.11
C ASN A 143 -17.75 -9.49 -10.22
N PHE A 144 -16.52 -9.06 -9.91
CA PHE A 144 -16.27 -7.87 -9.08
C PHE A 144 -16.90 -6.62 -9.68
N VAL A 145 -17.50 -5.80 -8.82
CA VAL A 145 -17.99 -4.45 -9.17
C VAL A 145 -17.57 -3.49 -8.08
N ALA A 146 -16.83 -2.48 -8.47
CA ALA A 146 -16.36 -1.42 -7.57
C ALA A 146 -17.51 -0.57 -7.05
N ASN A 147 -17.48 -0.30 -5.75
CA ASN A 147 -18.32 0.68 -5.06
C ASN A 147 -17.39 1.68 -4.36
N PHE A 148 -17.05 2.75 -5.04
CA PHE A 148 -16.02 3.69 -4.61
C PHE A 148 -16.36 4.40 -3.29
N ARG A 149 -15.38 4.45 -2.40
CA ARG A 149 -15.42 5.10 -1.09
C ARG A 149 -14.38 6.21 -1.03
N SER A 150 -14.80 7.46 -1.12
CA SER A 150 -13.93 8.65 -1.15
C SER A 150 -13.17 8.91 0.16
N GLN A 151 -13.55 8.22 1.26
CA GLN A 151 -12.89 8.42 2.56
C GLN A 151 -11.52 7.74 2.68
N VAL A 152 -11.11 6.87 1.74
CA VAL A 152 -9.87 6.07 1.84
C VAL A 152 -8.67 6.84 1.27
N PHE A 153 -8.84 7.43 0.10
CA PHE A 153 -7.82 8.29 -0.52
C PHE A 153 -8.27 9.75 -0.50
N CYS A 154 -7.31 10.66 -0.53
CA CYS A 154 -7.56 12.09 -0.64
C CYS A 154 -6.60 12.73 -1.65
N ASP A 155 -6.94 13.94 -2.06
CA ASP A 155 -6.20 14.79 -2.98
C ASP A 155 -5.40 15.88 -2.24
N ALA A 156 -4.72 16.73 -3.01
CA ALA A 156 -3.92 17.84 -2.48
C ALA A 156 -4.79 18.90 -1.78
N GLU A 157 -5.99 19.13 -2.27
CA GLU A 157 -6.94 20.10 -1.72
C GLU A 157 -7.34 19.68 -0.30
N PHE A 158 -7.69 18.42 -0.09
CA PHE A 158 -7.96 17.89 1.24
C PHE A 158 -6.75 18.01 2.18
N VAL A 159 -5.53 17.76 1.67
CA VAL A 159 -4.29 17.92 2.48
C VAL A 159 -4.11 19.37 2.90
N CYS A 160 -4.39 20.35 2.02
CA CYS A 160 -4.35 21.77 2.37
C CYS A 160 -5.34 22.12 3.50
N GLU A 161 -6.56 21.55 3.47
CA GLU A 161 -7.55 21.71 4.54
C GLU A 161 -7.07 21.05 5.84
N ALA A 162 -6.55 19.83 5.77
CA ALA A 162 -6.05 19.07 6.91
C ALA A 162 -4.90 19.80 7.63
N MET A 163 -4.00 20.46 6.89
CA MET A 163 -2.90 21.28 7.46
C MET A 163 -3.39 22.42 8.35
N GLN A 164 -4.61 22.94 8.12
CA GLN A 164 -5.17 24.06 8.89
C GLN A 164 -5.95 23.57 10.12
N SER A 165 -6.16 22.28 10.28
CA SER A 165 -6.98 21.71 11.37
C SER A 165 -6.11 21.00 12.40
N PRO A 166 -6.26 21.34 13.69
CA PRO A 166 -5.54 20.65 14.77
C PRO A 166 -5.99 19.19 14.97
N ASP A 167 -7.10 18.78 14.36
CA ASP A 167 -7.64 17.42 14.47
C ASP A 167 -6.90 16.42 13.59
N TYR A 168 -6.18 16.91 12.57
CA TYR A 168 -5.42 16.08 11.64
C TYR A 168 -3.93 16.06 11.96
N ALA A 169 -3.29 14.97 11.57
CA ALA A 169 -1.84 14.90 11.45
C ALA A 169 -1.48 14.32 10.08
N ILE A 170 -0.56 15.00 9.39
CA ILE A 170 0.02 14.52 8.14
C ILE A 170 1.27 13.74 8.47
N VAL A 171 1.35 12.49 7.98
CA VAL A 171 2.44 11.56 8.25
C VAL A 171 3.16 11.24 6.95
N ASP A 172 4.45 11.60 6.87
CA ASP A 172 5.28 11.34 5.69
C ASP A 172 6.11 10.07 5.88
N ALA A 173 5.84 9.07 5.04
CA ALA A 173 6.48 7.75 5.09
C ALA A 173 7.80 7.65 4.31
N ARG A 174 8.31 8.76 3.75
CA ARG A 174 9.62 8.79 3.09
C ARG A 174 10.75 8.69 4.12
N SER A 175 11.95 8.32 3.65
CA SER A 175 13.16 8.37 4.48
C SER A 175 13.39 9.77 5.04
N SER A 176 14.01 9.85 6.22
CA SER A 176 14.26 11.13 6.91
C SER A 176 15.08 12.11 6.07
N GLY A 177 16.03 11.62 5.27
CA GLY A 177 16.81 12.49 4.39
C GLY A 177 15.98 13.15 3.29
N ARG A 178 15.00 12.42 2.72
CA ARG A 178 14.07 12.99 1.74
C ARG A 178 13.07 13.95 2.39
N PHE A 179 12.56 13.61 3.55
CA PHE A 179 11.70 14.46 4.35
C PHE A 179 12.35 15.80 4.67
N LYS A 180 13.59 15.78 5.16
CA LYS A 180 14.38 16.98 5.51
C LYS A 180 14.91 17.75 4.30
N GLY A 181 14.77 17.22 3.08
CA GLY A 181 15.34 17.82 1.87
C GLY A 181 16.87 17.67 1.75
N THR A 182 17.51 16.85 2.58
CA THR A 182 18.96 16.59 2.56
C THR A 182 19.35 15.46 1.61
N ALA A 183 18.40 14.64 1.16
CA ALA A 183 18.58 13.62 0.13
C ALA A 183 17.78 13.98 -1.13
N LEU A 184 18.33 13.62 -2.30
CA LEU A 184 17.66 13.83 -3.58
C LEU A 184 16.38 13.01 -3.71
N GLU A 185 15.38 13.59 -4.37
CA GLU A 185 14.20 12.83 -4.80
C GLU A 185 14.55 11.91 -5.97
N PRO A 186 14.03 10.66 -6.00
CA PRO A 186 14.32 9.73 -7.09
C PRO A 186 13.78 10.19 -8.45
N ARG A 187 12.73 11.02 -8.44
CA ARG A 187 12.10 11.58 -9.65
C ARG A 187 12.61 12.99 -9.88
N ALA A 188 13.03 13.28 -11.13
CA ALA A 188 13.51 14.60 -11.50
C ALA A 188 12.42 15.66 -11.36
N GLY A 189 12.82 16.90 -11.06
CA GLY A 189 11.93 18.06 -11.01
C GLY A 189 11.16 18.24 -9.70
N LEU A 190 11.29 17.31 -8.75
CA LEU A 190 10.66 17.45 -7.43
C LEU A 190 11.56 18.28 -6.49
N ARG A 191 10.91 19.14 -5.70
CA ARG A 191 11.57 19.91 -4.64
C ARG A 191 11.96 19.00 -3.47
N GLY A 192 13.03 19.30 -2.76
CA GLY A 192 13.35 18.68 -1.46
C GLY A 192 12.50 19.27 -0.35
N GLY A 193 12.31 18.53 0.75
CA GLY A 193 11.52 18.95 1.91
C GLY A 193 10.23 18.13 2.09
N HIS A 194 9.26 18.70 2.82
CA HIS A 194 8.02 18.02 3.20
C HIS A 194 6.83 18.99 3.27
N ILE A 195 5.62 18.44 3.41
CA ILE A 195 4.39 19.18 3.65
C ILE A 195 4.50 19.88 5.01
N PRO A 196 4.29 21.23 5.11
CA PRO A 196 4.42 21.94 6.37
C PRO A 196 3.57 21.32 7.49
N GLY A 197 4.18 21.14 8.66
CA GLY A 197 3.53 20.52 9.82
C GLY A 197 3.41 18.99 9.76
N ALA A 198 3.88 18.35 8.69
CA ALA A 198 3.93 16.88 8.63
C ALA A 198 4.96 16.32 9.61
N VAL A 199 4.69 15.13 10.15
CA VAL A 199 5.64 14.36 10.95
C VAL A 199 6.24 13.23 10.09
N ASN A 200 7.53 12.95 10.30
CA ASN A 200 8.18 11.87 9.56
C ASN A 200 8.04 10.53 10.29
N MET A 201 7.48 9.55 9.61
CA MET A 201 7.43 8.15 10.01
C MET A 201 7.87 7.30 8.82
N PRO A 202 9.17 7.07 8.60
CA PRO A 202 9.65 6.21 7.53
C PRO A 202 8.90 4.87 7.54
N PHE A 203 8.46 4.40 6.35
CA PHE A 203 7.58 3.23 6.28
C PHE A 203 8.18 1.97 6.92
N ASP A 204 9.50 1.83 6.92
CA ASP A 204 10.23 0.73 7.52
C ASP A 204 10.30 0.80 9.06
N SER A 205 10.04 1.97 9.66
CA SER A 205 10.03 2.14 11.12
C SER A 205 8.95 1.31 11.83
N VAL A 206 7.85 0.99 11.15
CA VAL A 206 6.76 0.15 11.67
C VAL A 206 6.94 -1.33 11.36
N LEU A 207 8.07 -1.70 10.74
CA LEU A 207 8.41 -3.08 10.37
C LEU A 207 9.63 -3.57 11.12
N ASP A 208 9.71 -4.90 11.31
CA ASP A 208 10.92 -5.61 11.68
C ASP A 208 11.20 -6.67 10.61
N GLN A 209 12.29 -6.48 9.84
CA GLN A 209 12.69 -7.35 8.72
C GLN A 209 11.54 -7.68 7.74
N GLY A 210 10.69 -6.69 7.45
CA GLY A 210 9.56 -6.82 6.51
C GLY A 210 8.29 -7.42 7.12
N VAL A 211 8.27 -7.71 8.42
CA VAL A 211 7.10 -8.15 9.20
C VAL A 211 6.57 -6.96 9.99
N MET A 212 5.26 -6.85 10.17
CA MET A 212 4.66 -5.79 10.98
C MET A 212 5.09 -5.95 12.45
N ARG A 213 5.51 -4.84 13.09
CA ARG A 213 5.79 -4.82 14.53
C ARG A 213 4.56 -5.18 15.34
N SER A 214 4.76 -5.63 16.56
CA SER A 214 3.67 -5.92 17.50
C SER A 214 2.80 -4.68 17.74
N ALA A 215 1.53 -4.90 18.09
CA ALA A 215 0.60 -3.80 18.35
C ALA A 215 1.11 -2.86 19.47
N ASP A 216 1.84 -3.36 20.46
CA ASP A 216 2.36 -2.54 21.56
C ASP A 216 3.55 -1.68 21.12
N GLU A 217 4.45 -2.22 20.27
CA GLU A 217 5.53 -1.44 19.65
C GLU A 217 4.96 -0.37 18.73
N LEU A 218 3.95 -0.70 17.92
CA LEU A 218 3.27 0.26 17.06
C LEU A 218 2.63 1.39 17.87
N ARG A 219 1.89 1.08 18.96
CA ARG A 219 1.34 2.11 19.84
C ARG A 219 2.45 3.03 20.38
N THR A 220 3.57 2.46 20.83
CA THR A 220 4.72 3.25 21.31
C THR A 220 5.24 4.21 20.23
N ILE A 221 5.33 3.77 18.97
CA ILE A 221 5.77 4.61 17.84
C ILE A 221 4.77 5.75 17.59
N PHE A 222 3.47 5.43 17.52
CA PHE A 222 2.42 6.42 17.26
C PHE A 222 2.27 7.43 18.40
N ASP A 223 2.36 7.00 19.64
CA ASP A 223 2.31 7.85 20.85
C ASP A 223 3.53 8.78 20.89
N GLY A 224 4.72 8.28 20.56
CA GLY A 224 5.96 9.06 20.48
C GLY A 224 5.89 10.21 19.47
N LEU A 225 5.03 10.12 18.47
CA LEU A 225 4.76 11.15 17.47
C LEU A 225 3.46 11.94 17.75
N SER A 226 2.81 11.71 18.91
CA SER A 226 1.55 12.36 19.31
C SER A 226 0.40 12.16 18.32
N LEU A 227 0.32 10.96 17.71
CA LEU A 227 -0.66 10.64 16.67
C LEU A 227 -1.94 9.97 17.18
N ALA A 228 -1.95 9.44 18.42
CA ALA A 228 -3.01 8.57 18.94
C ALA A 228 -4.42 9.20 18.94
N SER A 229 -4.52 10.53 19.05
CA SER A 229 -5.81 11.25 19.11
C SER A 229 -6.13 12.00 17.81
N LYS A 230 -5.37 11.76 16.74
CA LYS A 230 -5.50 12.51 15.48
C LYS A 230 -6.17 11.65 14.41
N ARG A 231 -6.83 12.35 13.47
CA ARG A 231 -7.20 11.81 12.16
C ARG A 231 -5.96 11.83 11.29
N LEU A 232 -5.62 10.71 10.66
CA LEU A 232 -4.31 10.56 10.03
C LEU A 232 -4.41 10.66 8.51
N VAL A 233 -3.52 11.47 7.93
CA VAL A 233 -3.32 11.55 6.47
C VAL A 233 -1.90 11.11 6.17
N PHE A 234 -1.75 9.95 5.51
CA PHE A 234 -0.46 9.42 5.15
C PHE A 234 -0.03 9.84 3.74
N SER A 235 1.22 10.23 3.60
CA SER A 235 1.87 10.60 2.34
C SER A 235 3.20 9.89 2.20
N CYS A 236 3.69 9.75 0.97
CA CYS A 236 5.05 9.27 0.69
C CYS A 236 5.61 9.87 -0.61
N GLY A 237 6.30 9.08 -1.43
CA GLY A 237 6.75 9.50 -2.77
C GLY A 237 5.65 9.51 -3.82
N SER A 238 4.78 8.48 -3.83
CA SER A 238 3.77 8.24 -4.88
C SER A 238 2.60 7.39 -4.38
N GLY A 239 2.18 7.55 -3.14
CA GLY A 239 1.00 6.90 -2.56
C GLY A 239 1.13 5.39 -2.28
N VAL A 240 2.30 4.78 -2.48
CA VAL A 240 2.50 3.33 -2.26
C VAL A 240 2.94 3.05 -0.83
N THR A 241 4.12 3.49 -0.44
CA THR A 241 4.69 3.17 0.89
C THR A 241 3.97 3.89 2.04
N ALA A 242 3.21 4.95 1.77
CA ALA A 242 2.29 5.58 2.72
C ALA A 242 1.24 4.59 3.27
N CYS A 243 0.88 3.58 2.48
CA CYS A 243 -0.06 2.55 2.89
C CYS A 243 0.51 1.60 3.95
N VAL A 244 1.84 1.55 4.16
CA VAL A 244 2.46 0.69 5.19
C VAL A 244 2.18 1.23 6.60
N PRO A 245 2.51 2.48 6.96
CA PRO A 245 2.11 3.02 8.26
C PRO A 245 0.59 3.22 8.38
N ALA A 246 -0.15 3.40 7.28
CA ALA A 246 -1.62 3.37 7.32
C ALA A 246 -2.15 1.99 7.76
N LEU A 247 -1.57 0.90 7.26
CA LEU A 247 -1.87 -0.46 7.71
C LEU A 247 -1.51 -0.65 9.18
N ALA A 248 -0.35 -0.14 9.63
CA ALA A 248 0.06 -0.19 11.04
C ALA A 248 -0.94 0.53 11.94
N ALA A 249 -1.45 1.70 11.51
CA ALA A 249 -2.50 2.43 12.23
C ALA A 249 -3.79 1.59 12.35
N GLU A 250 -4.23 0.91 11.29
CA GLU A 250 -5.38 0.00 11.34
C GLU A 250 -5.14 -1.18 12.31
N VAL A 251 -3.94 -1.73 12.37
CA VAL A 251 -3.58 -2.83 13.30
C VAL A 251 -3.76 -2.42 14.76
N ILE A 252 -3.46 -1.17 15.10
CA ILE A 252 -3.65 -0.66 16.47
C ILE A 252 -5.03 -0.05 16.72
N GLY A 253 -5.95 -0.16 15.76
CA GLY A 253 -7.36 0.23 15.91
C GLY A 253 -7.69 1.67 15.52
N VAL A 254 -6.77 2.40 14.87
CA VAL A 254 -7.10 3.72 14.30
C VAL A 254 -7.98 3.53 13.07
N THR A 255 -9.11 4.24 13.02
CA THR A 255 -10.13 4.07 11.96
C THR A 255 -10.24 5.25 11.00
N ASP A 256 -9.88 6.46 11.45
CA ASP A 256 -9.95 7.67 10.60
C ASP A 256 -8.60 7.91 9.91
N ILE A 257 -8.42 7.21 8.81
CA ILE A 257 -7.17 7.14 8.05
C ILE A 257 -7.44 7.47 6.60
N LYS A 258 -6.63 8.35 6.03
CA LYS A 258 -6.58 8.61 4.59
C LYS A 258 -5.16 8.46 4.07
N VAL A 259 -5.03 8.15 2.78
CA VAL A 259 -3.76 8.23 2.05
C VAL A 259 -3.88 9.30 0.98
N TYR A 260 -2.95 10.23 0.96
CA TYR A 260 -2.81 11.22 -0.10
C TYR A 260 -2.26 10.53 -1.35
N ASP A 261 -3.12 10.37 -2.36
CA ASP A 261 -2.84 9.55 -3.54
C ASP A 261 -1.68 10.12 -4.37
N GLY A 262 -1.71 11.39 -4.70
CA GLY A 262 -0.65 12.10 -5.45
C GLY A 262 0.68 12.19 -4.70
N SER A 263 0.62 12.24 -3.37
CA SER A 263 1.80 12.25 -2.49
C SER A 263 2.85 13.31 -2.91
N TRP A 264 4.13 13.05 -2.64
CA TRP A 264 5.20 13.98 -2.98
C TRP A 264 5.41 14.17 -4.49
N SER A 265 5.03 13.16 -5.31
CA SER A 265 5.06 13.30 -6.77
C SER A 265 4.18 14.43 -7.28
N GLU A 266 3.07 14.70 -6.61
CA GLU A 266 2.22 15.86 -6.86
C GLU A 266 2.70 17.09 -6.08
N TRP A 267 2.77 16.98 -4.74
CA TRP A 267 3.06 18.12 -3.87
C TRP A 267 4.41 18.77 -4.17
N GLY A 268 5.45 17.96 -4.32
CA GLY A 268 6.81 18.42 -4.62
C GLY A 268 6.95 19.07 -6.00
N ALA A 269 6.10 18.70 -6.96
CA ALA A 269 6.10 19.28 -8.31
C ALA A 269 5.30 20.59 -8.38
N ARG A 270 4.21 20.74 -7.61
CA ARG A 270 3.32 21.91 -7.63
C ARG A 270 3.97 23.11 -6.95
N ARG A 271 4.24 24.18 -7.72
CA ARG A 271 4.89 25.42 -7.24
C ARG A 271 3.97 26.31 -6.38
N ASP A 272 2.68 26.13 -6.49
CA ASP A 272 1.63 26.82 -5.73
C ASP A 272 1.45 26.24 -4.31
N LEU A 273 2.01 25.05 -4.02
CA LEU A 273 1.92 24.41 -2.71
C LEU A 273 3.16 24.73 -1.85
N PRO A 274 2.97 25.00 -0.54
CA PRO A 274 4.06 25.30 0.37
C PRO A 274 4.89 24.05 0.69
N ILE A 275 6.18 24.25 1.02
CA ILE A 275 7.06 23.21 1.55
C ILE A 275 7.81 23.72 2.78
N SER A 276 8.18 22.80 3.66
CA SER A 276 9.16 23.02 4.73
C SER A 276 10.40 22.19 4.49
N VAL A 277 11.53 22.69 4.97
CA VAL A 277 12.83 22.00 5.07
C VAL A 277 13.34 22.19 6.49
N ASP A 278 13.93 21.14 7.09
CA ASP A 278 14.50 21.19 8.45
C ASP A 278 16.02 21.39 8.41
#